data_8b4199193bc3f4dbbdf497f7b481473d
#
_entry.id   8b4199193bc3f4dbbdf497f7b481473d
#
_cell.length_a   1.000
_cell.length_b   1.000
_cell.length_c   1.000
_cell.angle_alpha   90.00
_cell.angle_beta   90.00
_cell.angle_gamma   90.00
#
_symmetry.space_group_name_H-M   'P 1'
#
loop_
_entity.id
_entity.type
_entity.pdbx_description
1 polymer ?
#
loop_
_entity_poly.entity_id
_entity_poly.type
_entity_poly.pdbx_seq_one_letter_code
_entity_poly.pdbx_strand_id
1 'polypeptide(L)'
;HILILNSYHQEMTWVKNLTQAVQDVLDSDEFNTIFHIENMSSKRHYNEQYFDSLFNLYGAKYKKIPLDLILSSDNHAFNFLRQNTRILFPKVPIVFSGVNYFKPEQIAEYPEITGVTEAFSDVDTVKAMLKLHPETKDIFIINDYTLSGKAWTKTMLDHIYAANLDTQVRISFAE
;
A
#
# COMPACT_ATOMS: atom_id res chain seq x y z
N HIS A 1 -21.15 -7.37 5.35
CA HIS A 1 -20.75 -6.11 4.70
C HIS A 1 -19.23 -5.96 4.77
N ILE A 2 -18.58 -5.87 3.62
CA ILE A 2 -17.13 -5.69 3.52
C ILE A 2 -16.84 -4.33 2.90
N LEU A 3 -16.03 -3.52 3.58
CA LEU A 3 -15.52 -2.26 3.03
C LEU A 3 -14.15 -2.51 2.37
N ILE A 4 -14.01 -2.17 1.10
CA ILE A 4 -12.73 -2.09 0.40
C ILE A 4 -12.36 -0.62 0.30
N LEU A 5 -11.33 -0.19 1.05
CA LEU A 5 -10.84 1.18 1.05
C LEU A 5 -9.52 1.27 0.29
N ASN A 6 -9.55 1.86 -0.88
CA ASN A 6 -8.40 2.05 -1.74
C ASN A 6 -7.78 3.44 -1.55
N SER A 7 -6.46 3.51 -1.43
CA SER A 7 -5.73 4.78 -1.37
C SER A 7 -5.90 5.63 -2.62
N TYR A 8 -5.95 4.99 -3.78
CA TYR A 8 -5.91 5.67 -5.07
C TYR A 8 -7.27 5.66 -5.78
N HIS A 9 -7.31 6.23 -6.97
CA HIS A 9 -8.53 6.33 -7.77
C HIS A 9 -8.81 5.04 -8.55
N GLN A 10 -10.06 4.82 -8.84
CA GLN A 10 -10.57 3.59 -9.45
C GLN A 10 -9.97 3.24 -10.82
N GLU A 11 -9.56 4.26 -11.61
CA GLU A 11 -9.04 4.05 -12.96
C GLU A 11 -7.60 3.49 -12.97
N MET A 12 -6.92 3.46 -11.84
CA MET A 12 -5.60 2.80 -11.75
C MET A 12 -5.74 1.29 -11.91
N THR A 13 -5.01 0.73 -12.84
CA THR A 13 -5.01 -0.73 -13.12
C THR A 13 -4.74 -1.55 -11.87
N TRP A 14 -3.81 -1.11 -11.02
CA TRP A 14 -3.53 -1.73 -9.72
C TRP A 14 -4.78 -1.82 -8.84
N VAL A 15 -5.46 -0.69 -8.62
CA VAL A 15 -6.66 -0.62 -7.78
C VAL A 15 -7.77 -1.51 -8.33
N LYS A 16 -7.99 -1.42 -9.65
CA LYS A 16 -9.01 -2.23 -10.33
C LYS A 16 -8.76 -3.72 -10.17
N ASN A 17 -7.52 -4.16 -10.45
CA ASN A 17 -7.18 -5.59 -10.39
C ASN A 17 -7.25 -6.11 -8.94
N LEU A 18 -6.75 -5.35 -7.98
CA LEU A 18 -6.81 -5.74 -6.56
C LEU A 18 -8.26 -5.83 -6.07
N THR A 19 -9.08 -4.82 -6.35
CA THR A 19 -10.49 -4.80 -5.97
C THR A 19 -11.24 -5.99 -6.57
N GLN A 20 -11.02 -6.27 -7.86
CA GLN A 20 -11.65 -7.41 -8.53
C GLN A 20 -11.20 -8.74 -7.91
N ALA A 21 -9.89 -8.92 -7.70
CA ALA A 21 -9.37 -10.15 -7.10
C ALA A 21 -9.94 -10.42 -5.69
N VAL A 22 -10.10 -9.36 -4.89
CA VAL A 22 -10.75 -9.46 -3.57
C VAL A 22 -12.22 -9.89 -3.71
N GLN A 23 -12.94 -9.28 -4.64
CA GLN A 23 -14.33 -9.65 -4.88
C GLN A 23 -14.45 -11.11 -5.36
N ASP A 24 -13.62 -11.52 -6.32
CA ASP A 24 -13.63 -12.88 -6.87
C ASP A 24 -13.37 -13.96 -5.79
N VAL A 25 -12.56 -13.64 -4.77
CA VAL A 25 -12.26 -14.58 -3.67
C VAL A 25 -13.37 -14.61 -2.62
N LEU A 26 -13.99 -13.46 -2.33
CA LEU A 26 -14.95 -13.32 -1.24
C LEU A 26 -16.41 -13.35 -1.68
N ASP A 27 -16.68 -13.31 -2.99
CA ASP A 27 -18.01 -13.49 -3.57
C ASP A 27 -18.23 -14.98 -3.83
N SER A 28 -18.64 -15.69 -2.81
CA SER A 28 -18.93 -17.11 -2.87
C SER A 28 -20.39 -17.39 -2.50
N ASP A 29 -20.95 -18.49 -3.02
CA ASP A 29 -22.31 -18.95 -2.68
C ASP A 29 -22.50 -19.22 -1.16
N GLU A 30 -21.38 -19.33 -0.43
CA GLU A 30 -21.36 -19.56 1.01
C GLU A 30 -21.66 -18.30 1.82
N PHE A 31 -21.30 -17.12 1.28
CA PHE A 31 -21.45 -15.84 1.97
C PHE A 31 -22.31 -14.89 1.12
N ASN A 32 -23.37 -14.37 1.67
CA ASN A 32 -24.13 -13.29 1.04
C ASN A 32 -23.40 -11.95 1.24
N THR A 33 -22.31 -11.76 0.48
CA THR A 33 -21.38 -10.63 0.67
C THR A 33 -21.90 -9.37 0.00
N ILE A 34 -21.91 -8.26 0.75
CA ILE A 34 -22.20 -6.93 0.24
C ILE A 34 -20.90 -6.10 0.31
N PHE A 35 -20.39 -5.75 -0.85
CA PHE A 35 -19.18 -4.94 -0.97
C PHE A 35 -19.49 -3.44 -1.02
N HIS A 36 -18.75 -2.69 -0.22
CA HIS A 36 -18.66 -1.23 -0.27
C HIS A 36 -17.27 -0.85 -0.76
N ILE A 37 -17.17 -0.19 -1.90
CA ILE A 37 -15.88 0.19 -2.48
C ILE A 37 -15.71 1.69 -2.38
N GLU A 38 -14.65 2.13 -1.70
CA GLU A 38 -14.27 3.52 -1.54
C GLU A 38 -12.87 3.76 -2.11
N ASN A 39 -12.72 4.86 -2.82
CA ASN A 39 -11.47 5.27 -3.44
C ASN A 39 -11.09 6.66 -2.92
N MET A 40 -10.04 6.75 -2.11
CA MET A 40 -9.60 8.00 -1.49
C MET A 40 -8.98 8.98 -2.49
N SER A 41 -8.61 8.53 -3.68
CA SER A 41 -7.97 9.35 -4.73
C SER A 41 -6.77 10.17 -4.24
N SER A 42 -6.03 9.66 -3.29
CA SER A 42 -5.00 10.38 -2.53
C SER A 42 -3.77 10.81 -3.34
N LYS A 43 -3.56 10.26 -4.56
CA LYS A 43 -2.56 10.80 -5.50
C LYS A 43 -3.01 12.11 -6.17
N ARG A 44 -4.32 12.37 -6.22
CA ARG A 44 -4.89 13.59 -6.82
C ARG A 44 -5.13 14.67 -5.76
N HIS A 45 -5.46 14.24 -4.55
CA HIS A 45 -5.81 15.12 -3.44
C HIS A 45 -5.09 14.64 -2.18
N TYR A 46 -4.10 15.41 -1.73
CA TYR A 46 -3.30 15.06 -0.57
C TYR A 46 -3.05 16.29 0.30
N ASN A 47 -4.00 16.59 1.19
CA ASN A 47 -3.86 17.60 2.24
C ASN A 47 -4.74 17.22 3.43
N GLU A 48 -4.47 17.81 4.58
CA GLU A 48 -5.16 17.53 5.84
C GLU A 48 -6.68 17.76 5.73
N GLN A 49 -7.08 18.88 5.17
CA GLN A 49 -8.51 19.21 4.99
C GLN A 49 -9.27 18.16 4.16
N TYR A 50 -8.62 17.57 3.17
CA TYR A 50 -9.20 16.50 2.38
C TYR A 50 -9.43 15.24 3.21
N PHE A 51 -8.44 14.85 4.01
CA PHE A 51 -8.57 13.67 4.89
C PHE A 51 -9.62 13.89 5.99
N ASP A 52 -9.75 15.10 6.54
CA ASP A 52 -10.84 15.46 7.45
C ASP A 52 -12.22 15.34 6.79
N SER A 53 -12.32 15.72 5.52
CA SER A 53 -13.55 15.57 4.74
C SER A 53 -13.90 14.09 4.54
N LEU A 54 -12.92 13.23 4.27
CA LEU A 54 -13.10 11.77 4.17
C LEU A 54 -13.52 11.18 5.53
N PHE A 55 -12.93 11.64 6.63
CA PHE A 55 -13.31 11.20 7.97
C PHE A 55 -14.80 11.48 8.24
N ASN A 56 -15.26 12.70 7.97
CA ASN A 56 -16.65 13.09 8.15
C ASN A 56 -17.59 12.30 7.22
N LEU A 57 -17.20 12.14 5.95
CA LEU A 57 -17.97 11.39 4.95
C LEU A 57 -18.16 9.93 5.37
N TYR A 58 -17.08 9.25 5.71
CA TYR A 58 -17.15 7.84 6.09
C TYR A 58 -17.86 7.65 7.43
N GLY A 59 -17.67 8.55 8.38
CA GLY A 59 -18.43 8.57 9.63
C GLY A 59 -19.93 8.68 9.40
N ALA A 60 -20.37 9.54 8.50
CA ALA A 60 -21.79 9.67 8.15
C ALA A 60 -22.31 8.43 7.38
N LYS A 61 -21.54 7.96 6.38
CA LYS A 61 -21.93 6.90 5.46
C LYS A 61 -22.05 5.55 6.16
N TYR A 62 -21.09 5.22 7.01
CA TYR A 62 -21.00 3.88 7.63
C TYR A 62 -21.59 3.80 9.05
N LYS A 63 -22.08 4.88 9.61
CA LYS A 63 -22.62 4.94 10.98
C LYS A 63 -23.66 3.85 11.30
N LYS A 64 -24.44 3.43 10.30
CA LYS A 64 -25.54 2.45 10.47
C LYS A 64 -25.30 1.15 9.71
N ILE A 65 -24.15 1.00 9.06
CA ILE A 65 -23.81 -0.20 8.30
C ILE A 65 -22.95 -1.07 9.19
N PRO A 66 -23.40 -2.29 9.54
CA PRO A 66 -22.60 -3.23 10.33
C PRO A 66 -21.51 -3.85 9.43
N LEU A 67 -20.33 -3.23 9.41
CA LEU A 67 -19.19 -3.77 8.69
C LEU A 67 -18.62 -4.97 9.44
N ASP A 68 -18.40 -6.07 8.72
CA ASP A 68 -17.80 -7.30 9.23
C ASP A 68 -16.28 -7.31 9.00
N LEU A 69 -15.81 -6.63 7.95
CA LEU A 69 -14.40 -6.59 7.55
C LEU A 69 -14.09 -5.31 6.78
N ILE A 70 -12.89 -4.78 6.96
CA ILE A 70 -12.33 -3.73 6.12
C ILE A 70 -11.05 -4.26 5.45
N LEU A 71 -10.98 -4.12 4.14
CA LEU A 71 -9.77 -4.38 3.36
C LEU A 71 -9.21 -3.04 2.91
N SER A 72 -7.93 -2.79 3.16
CA SER A 72 -7.28 -1.55 2.75
C SER A 72 -6.13 -1.79 1.79
N SER A 73 -5.97 -0.95 0.81
CA SER A 73 -4.84 -0.99 -0.12
C SER A 73 -3.97 0.26 -0.01
N ASP A 74 -2.66 0.02 0.01
CA ASP A 74 -1.62 1.04 0.04
C ASP A 74 -1.55 1.89 1.33
N ASN A 75 -0.50 2.69 1.44
CA ASN A 75 -0.13 3.42 2.65
C ASN A 75 -1.17 4.44 3.13
N HIS A 76 -1.85 5.15 2.22
CA HIS A 76 -2.77 6.23 2.64
C HIS A 76 -4.03 5.68 3.30
N ALA A 77 -4.64 4.63 2.72
CA ALA A 77 -5.80 3.96 3.32
C ALA A 77 -5.43 3.29 4.66
N PHE A 78 -4.28 2.60 4.69
CA PHE A 78 -3.75 2.00 5.93
C PHE A 78 -3.56 3.04 7.03
N ASN A 79 -2.88 4.16 6.74
CA ASN A 79 -2.62 5.20 7.72
C ASN A 79 -3.91 5.88 8.18
N PHE A 80 -4.83 6.15 7.25
CA PHE A 80 -6.14 6.72 7.57
C PHE A 80 -6.93 5.81 8.52
N LEU A 81 -7.00 4.52 8.23
CA LEU A 81 -7.70 3.55 9.09
C LEU A 81 -7.02 3.44 10.45
N ARG A 82 -5.71 3.26 10.50
CA ARG A 82 -4.95 3.17 11.76
C ARG A 82 -5.19 4.36 12.68
N GLN A 83 -5.29 5.57 12.13
CA GLN A 83 -5.55 6.79 12.90
C GLN A 83 -7.00 6.93 13.37
N ASN A 84 -7.95 6.41 12.59
CA ASN A 84 -9.37 6.73 12.76
C ASN A 84 -10.25 5.53 13.11
N THR A 85 -9.74 4.28 13.04
CA THR A 85 -10.57 3.08 13.21
C THR A 85 -11.29 3.02 14.55
N ARG A 86 -10.64 3.46 15.63
CA ARG A 86 -11.24 3.48 16.98
C ARG A 86 -12.50 4.35 17.08
N ILE A 87 -12.62 5.35 16.19
CA ILE A 87 -13.77 6.28 16.14
C ILE A 87 -14.75 5.85 15.07
N LEU A 88 -14.26 5.58 13.85
CA LEU A 88 -15.14 5.31 12.70
C LEU A 88 -15.64 3.87 12.66
N PHE A 89 -14.75 2.91 13.00
CA PHE A 89 -14.99 1.47 12.81
C PHE A 89 -14.53 0.65 14.03
N PRO A 90 -15.05 0.95 15.23
CA PRO A 90 -14.56 0.30 16.44
C PRO A 90 -14.73 -1.22 16.38
N LYS A 91 -13.64 -1.95 16.62
CA LYS A 91 -13.56 -3.41 16.64
C LYS A 91 -13.80 -4.11 15.29
N VAL A 92 -13.94 -3.39 14.18
CA VAL A 92 -14.03 -4.03 12.87
C VAL A 92 -12.64 -4.53 12.47
N PRO A 93 -12.47 -5.81 12.11
CA PRO A 93 -11.21 -6.33 11.62
C PRO A 93 -10.74 -5.60 10.35
N ILE A 94 -9.44 -5.33 10.27
CA ILE A 94 -8.82 -4.66 9.12
C ILE A 94 -7.71 -5.53 8.58
N VAL A 95 -7.75 -5.81 7.27
CA VAL A 95 -6.67 -6.48 6.54
C VAL A 95 -6.09 -5.52 5.53
N PHE A 96 -4.80 -5.22 5.63
CA PHE A 96 -4.12 -4.35 4.69
C PHE A 96 -3.28 -5.11 3.67
N SER A 97 -3.05 -4.50 2.51
CA SER A 97 -2.12 -4.96 1.47
C SER A 97 -1.43 -3.77 0.80
N GLY A 98 -0.30 -4.01 0.14
CA GLY A 98 0.41 -2.97 -0.61
C GLY A 98 1.01 -1.86 0.26
N VAL A 99 1.25 -2.13 1.53
CA VAL A 99 1.85 -1.15 2.45
C VAL A 99 3.36 -1.22 2.37
N ASN A 100 3.96 -0.15 1.86
CA ASN A 100 5.40 0.02 1.79
C ASN A 100 5.98 0.44 3.14
N TYR A 101 7.18 -0.07 3.46
CA TYR A 101 7.93 0.27 4.70
C TYR A 101 7.15 -0.02 5.98
N PHE A 102 6.33 -1.04 5.96
CA PHE A 102 5.59 -1.47 7.14
C PHE A 102 6.54 -1.85 8.27
N LYS A 103 6.18 -1.43 9.48
CA LYS A 103 6.86 -1.84 10.73
C LYS A 103 5.84 -2.41 11.69
N PRO A 104 6.09 -3.56 12.33
CA PRO A 104 5.15 -4.19 13.27
C PRO A 104 4.66 -3.26 14.38
N GLU A 105 5.52 -2.31 14.81
CA GLU A 105 5.17 -1.34 15.85
C GLU A 105 4.01 -0.42 15.46
N GLN A 106 3.77 -0.25 14.16
CA GLN A 106 2.66 0.59 13.68
C GLN A 106 1.29 0.04 14.05
N ILE A 107 1.18 -1.27 14.27
CA ILE A 107 -0.09 -1.92 14.64
C ILE A 107 -0.04 -2.62 16.00
N ALA A 108 1.02 -2.43 16.78
CA ALA A 108 1.19 -3.10 18.09
C ALA A 108 0.01 -2.87 19.06
N GLU A 109 -0.65 -1.72 18.96
CA GLU A 109 -1.81 -1.35 19.79
C GLU A 109 -3.16 -1.65 19.13
N TYR A 110 -3.17 -2.30 17.96
CA TYR A 110 -4.36 -2.54 17.13
C TYR A 110 -4.48 -4.04 16.81
N PRO A 111 -4.96 -4.87 17.78
CA PRO A 111 -5.06 -6.32 17.58
C PRO A 111 -6.03 -6.71 16.45
N GLU A 112 -6.91 -5.79 16.06
CA GLU A 112 -7.85 -5.95 14.95
C GLU A 112 -7.22 -5.72 13.56
N ILE A 113 -5.97 -5.23 13.48
CA ILE A 113 -5.30 -4.93 12.20
C ILE A 113 -4.24 -5.98 11.90
N THR A 114 -4.35 -6.58 10.72
CA THR A 114 -3.36 -7.50 10.16
C THR A 114 -3.22 -7.26 8.66
N GLY A 115 -2.28 -7.92 7.99
CA GLY A 115 -2.18 -7.78 6.54
C GLY A 115 -0.96 -8.43 5.92
N VAL A 116 -0.78 -8.14 4.62
CA VAL A 116 0.34 -8.61 3.80
C VAL A 116 1.20 -7.40 3.44
N THR A 117 2.48 -7.50 3.76
CA THR A 117 3.47 -6.47 3.45
C THR A 117 4.11 -6.71 2.09
N GLU A 118 4.58 -5.66 1.45
CA GLU A 118 5.42 -5.78 0.27
C GLU A 118 6.87 -6.04 0.67
N ALA A 119 7.50 -6.98 -0.03
CA ALA A 119 8.93 -7.20 0.03
C ALA A 119 9.59 -6.63 -1.24
N PHE A 120 10.64 -5.86 -1.05
CA PHE A 120 11.40 -5.33 -2.18
C PHE A 120 12.39 -6.39 -2.69
N SER A 121 12.39 -6.65 -3.99
CA SER A 121 13.35 -7.54 -4.67
C SER A 121 14.42 -6.77 -5.47
N ASP A 122 14.71 -5.53 -5.06
CA ASP A 122 15.66 -4.63 -5.71
C ASP A 122 17.07 -5.25 -5.79
N VAL A 123 17.61 -5.70 -4.68
CA VAL A 123 18.94 -6.36 -4.61
C VAL A 123 18.97 -7.63 -5.44
N ASP A 124 17.94 -8.46 -5.36
CA ASP A 124 17.89 -9.71 -6.12
C ASP A 124 17.73 -9.46 -7.61
N THR A 125 17.01 -8.39 -7.99
CA THR A 125 16.91 -7.93 -9.38
C THR A 125 18.28 -7.50 -9.89
N VAL A 126 19.02 -6.68 -9.15
CA VAL A 126 20.39 -6.26 -9.55
C VAL A 126 21.31 -7.46 -9.64
N LYS A 127 21.30 -8.38 -8.68
CA LYS A 127 22.10 -9.62 -8.73
C LYS A 127 21.76 -10.48 -9.95
N ALA A 128 20.47 -10.62 -10.27
CA ALA A 128 20.04 -11.37 -11.45
C ALA A 128 20.53 -10.70 -12.76
N MET A 129 20.44 -9.37 -12.84
CA MET A 129 20.97 -8.59 -13.98
C MET A 129 22.47 -8.81 -14.14
N LEU A 130 23.25 -8.72 -13.08
CA LEU A 130 24.70 -8.91 -13.12
C LEU A 130 25.06 -10.36 -13.47
N LYS A 131 24.28 -11.33 -13.06
CA LYS A 131 24.46 -12.73 -13.46
C LYS A 131 24.22 -12.96 -14.95
N LEU A 132 23.22 -12.29 -15.52
CA LEU A 132 22.88 -12.37 -16.94
C LEU A 132 23.81 -11.52 -17.82
N HIS A 133 24.32 -10.42 -17.27
CA HIS A 133 25.18 -9.45 -17.94
C HIS A 133 26.41 -9.13 -17.10
N PRO A 134 27.39 -10.07 -16.99
CA PRO A 134 28.53 -9.95 -16.09
C PRO A 134 29.49 -8.80 -16.45
N GLU A 135 29.44 -8.32 -17.69
CA GLU A 135 30.27 -7.18 -18.14
C GLU A 135 29.64 -5.81 -17.85
N THR A 136 28.50 -5.76 -17.15
CA THR A 136 27.82 -4.52 -16.80
C THR A 136 28.69 -3.70 -15.84
N LYS A 137 28.93 -2.43 -16.19
CA LYS A 137 29.71 -1.48 -15.36
C LYS A 137 28.84 -0.39 -14.74
N ASP A 138 27.73 -0.06 -15.39
CA ASP A 138 26.83 1.02 -15.01
C ASP A 138 25.38 0.53 -15.03
N ILE A 139 24.63 0.87 -13.98
CA ILE A 139 23.20 0.65 -13.87
C ILE A 139 22.53 2.01 -13.64
N PHE A 140 21.58 2.35 -14.49
CA PHE A 140 20.74 3.54 -14.36
C PHE A 140 19.37 3.13 -13.84
N ILE A 141 18.96 3.74 -12.75
CA ILE A 141 17.65 3.54 -12.12
C ILE A 141 16.80 4.77 -12.43
N ILE A 142 15.67 4.56 -13.09
CA ILE A 142 14.71 5.62 -13.39
C ILE A 142 13.59 5.54 -12.38
N ASN A 143 13.33 6.64 -11.70
CA ASN A 143 12.28 6.73 -10.70
C ASN A 143 11.54 8.08 -10.81
N ASP A 144 10.40 8.22 -10.11
CA ASP A 144 9.64 9.46 -10.10
C ASP A 144 9.98 10.34 -8.89
N TYR A 145 9.55 11.60 -8.94
CA TYR A 145 9.78 12.60 -7.88
C TYR A 145 8.71 12.62 -6.78
N THR A 146 7.76 11.70 -6.81
CA THR A 146 6.74 11.60 -5.77
C THR A 146 7.39 11.30 -4.41
N LEU A 147 6.66 11.56 -3.33
CA LEU A 147 7.12 11.19 -1.98
C LEU A 147 7.42 9.68 -1.88
N SER A 148 6.60 8.87 -2.54
CA SER A 148 6.82 7.41 -2.61
C SER A 148 8.08 7.07 -3.40
N GLY A 149 8.30 7.70 -4.56
CA GLY A 149 9.49 7.50 -5.38
C GLY A 149 10.77 7.85 -4.62
N LYS A 150 10.81 9.03 -4.00
CA LYS A 150 11.97 9.46 -3.20
C LYS A 150 12.26 8.54 -2.01
N ALA A 151 11.22 8.09 -1.31
CA ALA A 151 11.37 7.14 -0.21
C ALA A 151 11.91 5.78 -0.72
N TRP A 152 11.42 5.32 -1.88
CA TRP A 152 11.88 4.09 -2.52
C TRP A 152 13.34 4.18 -2.95
N THR A 153 13.76 5.30 -3.57
CA THR A 153 15.17 5.54 -3.95
C THR A 153 16.10 5.41 -2.75
N LYS A 154 15.73 6.02 -1.62
CA LYS A 154 16.53 5.95 -0.40
C LYS A 154 16.68 4.51 0.10
N THR A 155 15.57 3.79 0.19
CA THR A 155 15.59 2.39 0.67
C THR A 155 16.38 1.49 -0.25
N MET A 156 16.23 1.64 -1.56
CA MET A 156 16.99 0.89 -2.53
C MET A 156 18.50 1.15 -2.41
N LEU A 157 18.92 2.40 -2.20
CA LEU A 157 20.32 2.72 -1.94
C LEU A 157 20.84 2.03 -0.69
N ASP A 158 20.08 2.08 0.41
CA ASP A 158 20.45 1.43 1.66
C ASP A 158 20.62 -0.10 1.47
N HIS A 159 19.74 -0.73 0.71
CA HIS A 159 19.82 -2.16 0.38
C HIS A 159 21.03 -2.49 -0.51
N ILE A 160 21.32 -1.66 -1.51
CA ILE A 160 22.44 -1.81 -2.43
C ILE A 160 23.77 -1.75 -1.66
N TYR A 161 23.92 -0.76 -0.77
CA TYR A 161 25.10 -0.62 0.08
C TYR A 161 25.25 -1.78 1.06
N ALA A 162 24.16 -2.19 1.71
CA ALA A 162 24.17 -3.34 2.61
C ALA A 162 24.56 -4.66 1.90
N ALA A 163 24.25 -4.78 0.61
CA ALA A 163 24.61 -5.91 -0.23
C ALA A 163 26.00 -5.79 -0.90
N ASN A 164 26.73 -4.68 -0.71
CA ASN A 164 28.01 -4.34 -1.34
C ASN A 164 27.96 -4.38 -2.89
N LEU A 165 26.83 -4.04 -3.49
CA LEU A 165 26.69 -4.04 -4.94
C LEU A 165 27.31 -2.79 -5.58
N ASP A 166 27.40 -1.70 -4.86
CA ASP A 166 28.08 -0.45 -5.25
C ASP A 166 29.57 -0.61 -5.49
N THR A 167 30.19 -1.67 -4.95
CA THR A 167 31.59 -2.02 -5.21
C THR A 167 31.80 -2.78 -6.52
N GLN A 168 30.75 -3.33 -7.10
CA GLN A 168 30.77 -4.14 -8.31
C GLN A 168 30.41 -3.34 -9.56
N VAL A 169 29.43 -2.44 -9.43
CA VAL A 169 28.93 -1.62 -10.54
C VAL A 169 28.63 -0.21 -10.05
N ARG A 170 28.70 0.76 -10.97
CA ARG A 170 28.28 2.12 -10.69
C ARG A 170 26.76 2.20 -10.81
N ILE A 171 26.09 2.67 -9.76
CA ILE A 171 24.65 2.84 -9.74
C ILE A 171 24.33 4.34 -9.74
N SER A 172 23.52 4.76 -10.70
CA SER A 172 23.10 6.15 -10.87
C SER A 172 21.58 6.21 -10.95
N PHE A 173 21.01 7.26 -10.40
CA PHE A 173 19.59 7.55 -10.53
C PHE A 173 19.41 8.64 -11.59
N ALA A 174 18.51 8.39 -12.55
CA ALA A 174 18.08 9.43 -13.46
C ALA A 174 17.04 10.29 -12.75
N GLU A 175 17.33 11.57 -12.70
CA GLU A 175 16.43 12.60 -12.21
C GLU A 175 15.57 13.15 -13.36
#